data_3d35b073ecad7424b4c4f48452e41337
#
_entry.id   3d35b073ecad7424b4c4f48452e41337
#
_cell.length_a   1.000
_cell.length_b   1.000
_cell.length_c   1.000
_cell.angle_alpha   90.00
_cell.angle_beta   90.00
_cell.angle_gamma   90.00
#
_symmetry.space_group_name_H-M   'P 1'
#
loop_
_entity.id
_entity.type
_entity.pdbx_description
1 polymer ?
#
loop_
_entity_poly.entity_id
_entity_poly.type
_entity_poly.pdbx_seq_one_letter_code
_entity_poly.pdbx_strand_id
1 'polypeptide(L)'
;MAAAVLTPFSYAVLTLVGRDGAGPHDLVRMARQGRVSWTAAESQWYSEPKRLAKLGFLRAEKRPGRTRERTHYTLTEAGRAALLEWAAEPARFPRIQHEAATRLLLGDMVPDAVLVAGLQSMRTEIAEIAAQLGAADAAAAKVPHMARYLRLNHALARRILDAHSTWIDHVERELGDPAEPAPEPPPAAPARRVFRAPFVD
;
A
#
# COMPACT_ATOMS: atom_id res chain seq x y z
N MET A 1 21.06 5.69 -26.16
CA MET A 1 20.01 6.17 -25.21
C MET A 1 19.85 5.09 -24.17
N ALA A 2 20.07 5.38 -22.90
CA ALA A 2 19.79 4.41 -21.83
C ALA A 2 18.28 4.08 -21.85
N ALA A 3 17.95 2.78 -21.87
CA ALA A 3 16.56 2.33 -21.80
C ALA A 3 15.94 2.92 -20.51
N ALA A 4 14.79 3.56 -20.63
CA ALA A 4 14.10 4.12 -19.48
C ALA A 4 13.70 2.97 -18.53
N VAL A 5 14.32 2.89 -17.36
CA VAL A 5 14.05 1.82 -16.40
C VAL A 5 12.68 2.07 -15.75
N LEU A 6 11.72 1.17 -16.03
CA LEU A 6 10.45 1.13 -15.34
C LEU A 6 10.64 0.40 -14.00
N THR A 7 10.11 1.01 -12.95
CA THR A 7 10.12 0.42 -11.60
C THR A 7 8.84 -0.37 -11.36
N PRO A 8 8.75 -1.24 -10.33
CA PRO A 8 7.48 -1.85 -9.93
C PRO A 8 6.37 -0.83 -9.71
N PHE A 9 6.70 0.36 -9.19
CA PHE A 9 5.74 1.46 -9.03
C PHE A 9 5.28 2.04 -10.38
N SER A 10 6.17 2.12 -11.37
CA SER A 10 5.79 2.52 -12.73
C SER A 10 4.73 1.60 -13.31
N TYR A 11 4.90 0.28 -13.17
CA TYR A 11 3.93 -0.71 -13.62
C TYR A 11 2.61 -0.63 -12.86
N ALA A 12 2.64 -0.35 -11.55
CA ALA A 12 1.42 -0.12 -10.77
C ALA A 12 0.64 1.08 -11.32
N VAL A 13 1.32 2.20 -11.62
CA VAL A 13 0.68 3.39 -12.22
C VAL A 13 0.12 3.08 -13.60
N LEU A 14 0.89 2.43 -14.50
CA LEU A 14 0.42 2.03 -15.83
C LEU A 14 -0.82 1.12 -15.74
N THR A 15 -0.81 0.16 -14.81
CA THR A 15 -1.94 -0.76 -14.58
C THR A 15 -3.18 -0.02 -14.11
N LEU A 16 -3.05 0.96 -13.19
CA LEU A 16 -4.19 1.74 -12.69
C LEU A 16 -4.72 2.76 -13.72
N VAL A 17 -3.85 3.30 -14.60
CA VAL A 17 -4.30 4.06 -15.76
C VAL A 17 -5.14 3.17 -16.67
N GLY A 18 -4.70 1.94 -16.88
CA GLY A 18 -5.48 0.90 -17.51
C GLY A 18 -6.03 1.26 -18.89
N ARG A 19 -7.17 0.63 -19.23
CA ARG A 19 -7.83 0.78 -20.52
C ARG A 19 -8.51 2.13 -20.71
N ASP A 20 -9.12 2.63 -19.63
CA ASP A 20 -10.05 3.77 -19.71
C ASP A 20 -9.35 5.11 -19.39
N GLY A 21 -8.10 5.04 -18.96
CA GLY A 21 -7.34 6.18 -18.51
C GLY A 21 -7.72 6.66 -17.11
N ALA A 22 -6.87 7.51 -16.52
CA ALA A 22 -7.11 8.06 -15.18
C ALA A 22 -6.45 9.43 -15.02
N GLY A 23 -7.04 10.29 -14.17
CA GLY A 23 -6.39 11.49 -13.65
C GLY A 23 -5.60 11.19 -12.37
N PRO A 24 -4.71 12.11 -11.92
CA PRO A 24 -3.93 11.90 -10.69
C PRO A 24 -4.80 11.65 -9.45
N HIS A 25 -5.92 12.36 -9.30
CA HIS A 25 -6.86 12.15 -8.19
C HIS A 25 -7.52 10.76 -8.23
N ASP A 26 -7.80 10.25 -9.44
CA ASP A 26 -8.36 8.91 -9.60
C ASP A 26 -7.32 7.86 -9.18
N LEU A 27 -6.05 8.05 -9.55
CA LEU A 27 -4.94 7.17 -9.14
C LEU A 27 -4.79 7.14 -7.63
N VAL A 28 -4.79 8.30 -6.94
CA VAL A 28 -4.74 8.37 -5.48
C VAL A 28 -5.92 7.63 -4.84
N ARG A 29 -7.15 7.83 -5.36
CA ARG A 29 -8.35 7.14 -4.86
C ARG A 29 -8.24 5.63 -5.02
N MET A 30 -7.81 5.14 -6.19
CA MET A 30 -7.62 3.71 -6.45
C MET A 30 -6.49 3.13 -5.58
N ALA A 31 -5.40 3.86 -5.39
CA ALA A 31 -4.29 3.45 -4.54
C ALA A 31 -4.72 3.28 -3.08
N ARG A 32 -5.54 4.20 -2.55
CA ARG A 32 -6.08 4.09 -1.18
C ARG A 32 -6.95 2.83 -1.00
N GLN A 33 -7.69 2.41 -2.02
CA GLN A 33 -8.47 1.18 -1.99
C GLN A 33 -7.58 -0.08 -2.05
N GLY A 34 -6.42 0.00 -2.69
CA GLY A 34 -5.44 -1.09 -2.84
C GLY A 34 -4.30 -1.07 -1.80
N ARG A 35 -4.41 -0.30 -0.70
CA ARG A 35 -3.31 -0.06 0.26
C ARG A 35 -2.77 -1.30 0.96
N VAL A 36 -3.51 -2.40 1.00
CA VAL A 36 -3.03 -3.68 1.53
C VAL A 36 -1.88 -4.25 0.68
N SER A 37 -1.96 -4.04 -0.64
CA SER A 37 -1.00 -4.64 -1.59
C SER A 37 0.06 -3.64 -2.06
N TRP A 38 -0.18 -2.34 -1.92
CA TRP A 38 0.71 -1.32 -2.41
C TRP A 38 0.68 -0.04 -1.57
N THR A 39 1.85 0.37 -1.11
CA THR A 39 2.03 1.63 -0.35
C THR A 39 3.04 2.52 -1.08
N ALA A 40 2.67 3.78 -1.32
CA ALA A 40 3.55 4.82 -1.85
C ALA A 40 3.12 6.18 -1.31
N ALA A 41 4.07 7.12 -1.21
CA ALA A 41 3.75 8.49 -0.83
C ALA A 41 2.77 9.12 -1.83
N GLU A 42 1.80 9.90 -1.35
CA GLU A 42 0.77 10.49 -2.21
C GLU A 42 1.37 11.33 -3.35
N SER A 43 2.46 12.05 -3.10
CA SER A 43 3.19 12.83 -4.10
C SER A 43 3.69 12.00 -5.29
N GLN A 44 4.03 10.73 -5.07
CA GLN A 44 4.48 9.84 -6.13
C GLN A 44 3.36 9.52 -7.14
N TRP A 45 2.10 9.45 -6.69
CA TRP A 45 0.94 9.27 -7.57
C TRP A 45 0.66 10.47 -8.47
N TYR A 46 1.22 11.64 -8.15
CA TYR A 46 1.18 12.83 -9.00
C TYR A 46 2.42 12.97 -9.90
N SER A 47 3.58 12.57 -9.42
CA SER A 47 4.85 12.74 -10.14
C SER A 47 5.12 11.66 -11.17
N GLU A 48 4.84 10.40 -10.83
CA GLU A 48 5.14 9.26 -11.71
C GLU A 48 4.35 9.27 -13.02
N PRO A 49 3.03 9.58 -13.07
CA PRO A 49 2.33 9.69 -14.35
C PRO A 49 2.92 10.76 -15.26
N LYS A 50 3.42 11.87 -14.69
CA LYS A 50 4.11 12.91 -15.46
C LYS A 50 5.42 12.41 -16.04
N ARG A 51 6.19 11.64 -15.25
CA ARG A 51 7.43 11.01 -15.69
C ARG A 51 7.17 10.01 -16.82
N LEU A 52 6.18 9.15 -16.65
CA LEU A 52 5.79 8.15 -17.65
C LEU A 52 5.29 8.79 -18.95
N ALA A 53 4.59 9.93 -18.87
CA ALA A 53 4.19 10.69 -20.04
C ALA A 53 5.40 11.29 -20.80
N LYS A 54 6.39 11.83 -20.07
CA LYS A 54 7.65 12.30 -20.68
C LYS A 54 8.44 11.19 -21.35
N LEU A 55 8.35 9.97 -20.85
CA LEU A 55 9.01 8.78 -21.40
C LEU A 55 8.22 8.13 -22.54
N GLY A 56 7.02 8.63 -22.85
CA GLY A 56 6.20 8.13 -23.95
C GLY A 56 5.34 6.90 -23.61
N PHE A 57 5.29 6.44 -22.37
CA PHE A 57 4.44 5.31 -21.94
C PHE A 57 2.99 5.74 -21.68
N LEU A 58 2.77 7.02 -21.34
CA LEU A 58 1.45 7.62 -21.19
C LEU A 58 1.31 8.84 -22.13
N ARG A 59 0.07 9.09 -22.53
CA ARG A 59 -0.36 10.35 -23.15
C ARG A 59 -1.08 11.17 -22.11
N ALA A 60 -0.73 12.46 -21.98
CA ALA A 60 -1.39 13.40 -21.08
C ALA A 60 -2.28 14.34 -21.90
N GLU A 61 -3.54 14.44 -21.56
CA GLU A 61 -4.54 15.32 -22.18
C GLU A 61 -5.15 16.23 -21.12
N LYS A 62 -5.40 17.49 -21.50
CA LYS A 62 -6.19 18.40 -20.67
C LYS A 62 -7.67 18.17 -20.96
N ARG A 63 -8.45 17.96 -19.90
CA ARG A 63 -9.89 17.78 -19.98
C ARG A 63 -10.60 18.80 -19.08
N PRO A 64 -11.79 19.28 -19.46
CA PRO A 64 -12.60 20.11 -18.58
C PRO A 64 -12.84 19.42 -17.23
N GLY A 65 -12.68 20.13 -16.13
CA GLY A 65 -13.06 19.71 -14.80
C GLY A 65 -14.16 20.62 -14.24
N ARG A 66 -14.68 20.32 -13.06
CA ARG A 66 -15.78 21.10 -12.46
C ARG A 66 -15.45 22.57 -12.21
N THR A 67 -14.20 22.86 -11.81
CA THR A 67 -13.74 24.23 -11.51
C THR A 67 -12.52 24.65 -12.32
N ARG A 68 -11.71 23.69 -12.81
CA ARG A 68 -10.51 23.96 -13.60
C ARG A 68 -10.18 22.73 -14.45
N GLU A 69 -9.34 22.93 -15.47
CA GLU A 69 -8.82 21.82 -16.26
C GLU A 69 -8.10 20.78 -15.40
N ARG A 70 -8.29 19.52 -15.75
CA ARG A 70 -7.61 18.38 -15.13
C ARG A 70 -6.81 17.61 -16.17
N THR A 71 -5.65 17.10 -15.78
CA THR A 71 -4.88 16.20 -16.62
C THR A 71 -5.49 14.81 -16.55
N HIS A 72 -5.66 14.18 -17.71
CA HIS A 72 -6.07 12.79 -17.86
C HIS A 72 -4.99 12.04 -18.62
N TYR A 73 -4.60 10.87 -18.12
CA TYR A 73 -3.57 10.03 -18.72
C TYR A 73 -4.22 8.81 -19.36
N THR A 74 -3.69 8.41 -20.52
CA THR A 74 -4.07 7.18 -21.24
C THR A 74 -2.80 6.44 -21.63
N LEU A 75 -2.89 5.09 -21.70
CA LEU A 75 -1.77 4.27 -22.19
C LEU A 75 -1.48 4.56 -23.66
N THR A 76 -0.19 4.69 -23.97
CA THR A 76 0.30 4.62 -25.37
C THR A 76 0.48 3.16 -25.78
N GLU A 77 0.80 2.92 -27.06
CA GLU A 77 1.18 1.58 -27.53
C GLU A 77 2.43 1.06 -26.80
N ALA A 78 3.45 1.92 -26.59
CA ALA A 78 4.63 1.58 -25.81
C ALA A 78 4.29 1.23 -24.35
N GLY A 79 3.35 1.96 -23.73
CA GLY A 79 2.86 1.64 -22.38
C GLY A 79 2.14 0.30 -22.30
N ARG A 80 1.35 -0.05 -23.33
CA ARG A 80 0.69 -1.36 -23.41
C ARG A 80 1.70 -2.49 -23.60
N ALA A 81 2.66 -2.33 -24.51
CA ALA A 81 3.72 -3.31 -24.77
C ALA A 81 4.51 -3.58 -23.48
N ALA A 82 4.94 -2.53 -22.76
CA ALA A 82 5.65 -2.68 -21.50
C ALA A 82 4.86 -3.43 -20.44
N LEU A 83 3.53 -3.21 -20.34
CA LEU A 83 2.66 -3.97 -19.42
C LEU A 83 2.54 -5.45 -19.82
N LEU A 84 2.46 -5.77 -21.11
CA LEU A 84 2.38 -7.14 -21.59
C LEU A 84 3.68 -7.90 -21.33
N GLU A 85 4.83 -7.28 -21.58
CA GLU A 85 6.15 -7.84 -21.28
C GLU A 85 6.28 -8.13 -19.76
N TRP A 86 5.98 -7.13 -18.93
CA TRP A 86 6.03 -7.31 -17.48
C TRP A 86 5.05 -8.37 -16.96
N ALA A 87 3.85 -8.46 -17.52
CA ALA A 87 2.86 -9.47 -17.13
C ALA A 87 3.29 -10.90 -17.49
N ALA A 88 4.19 -11.06 -18.46
CA ALA A 88 4.77 -12.37 -18.84
C ALA A 88 5.93 -12.79 -17.93
N GLU A 89 6.50 -11.87 -17.14
CA GLU A 89 7.55 -12.21 -16.18
C GLU A 89 7.00 -13.04 -15.01
N PRO A 90 7.79 -13.98 -14.45
CA PRO A 90 7.40 -14.72 -13.27
C PRO A 90 7.16 -13.76 -12.08
N ALA A 91 6.01 -13.87 -11.42
CA ALA A 91 5.74 -13.14 -10.21
C ALA A 91 6.67 -13.57 -9.07
N ARG A 92 7.15 -12.61 -8.29
CA ARG A 92 8.00 -12.86 -7.12
C ARG A 92 7.19 -12.70 -5.84
N PHE A 93 7.59 -13.41 -4.78
CA PHE A 93 7.02 -13.19 -3.46
C PHE A 93 7.30 -11.74 -3.01
N PRO A 94 6.29 -10.99 -2.53
CA PRO A 94 6.47 -9.60 -2.12
C PRO A 94 7.37 -9.51 -0.90
N ARG A 95 8.20 -8.48 -0.85
CA ARG A 95 8.95 -8.12 0.37
C ARG A 95 7.98 -7.49 1.35
N ILE A 96 7.89 -8.05 2.55
CA ILE A 96 7.04 -7.56 3.63
C ILE A 96 7.93 -6.85 4.64
N GLN A 97 7.69 -5.56 4.86
CA GLN A 97 8.26 -4.78 5.96
C GLN A 97 7.19 -4.68 7.05
N HIS A 98 7.32 -5.50 8.09
CA HIS A 98 6.31 -5.64 9.12
C HIS A 98 6.81 -5.04 10.43
N GLU A 99 6.49 -3.77 10.69
CA GLU A 99 6.95 -3.03 11.86
C GLU A 99 6.56 -3.71 13.17
N ALA A 100 5.30 -4.12 13.33
CA ALA A 100 4.82 -4.76 14.55
C ALA A 100 5.54 -6.09 14.84
N ALA A 101 5.80 -6.92 13.81
CA ALA A 101 6.60 -8.13 14.00
C ALA A 101 8.05 -7.82 14.39
N THR A 102 8.63 -6.74 13.86
CA THR A 102 9.96 -6.30 14.28
C THR A 102 9.98 -5.82 15.73
N ARG A 103 8.91 -5.15 16.20
CA ARG A 103 8.79 -4.72 17.60
C ARG A 103 8.74 -5.89 18.58
N LEU A 104 8.16 -7.05 18.21
CA LEU A 104 8.17 -8.23 19.06
C LEU A 104 9.58 -8.77 19.37
N LEU A 105 10.57 -8.47 18.53
CA LEU A 105 11.98 -8.83 18.80
C LEU A 105 12.59 -8.02 19.95
N LEU A 106 11.86 -7.06 20.52
CA LEU A 106 12.24 -6.32 21.71
C LEU A 106 11.74 -6.98 23.02
N GLY A 107 11.21 -8.19 22.96
CA GLY A 107 10.56 -8.86 24.10
C GLY A 107 11.44 -9.05 25.32
N ASP A 108 12.77 -9.09 25.18
CA ASP A 108 13.73 -9.11 26.28
C ASP A 108 14.09 -7.71 26.82
N MET A 109 13.62 -6.65 26.18
CA MET A 109 13.98 -5.26 26.48
C MET A 109 12.81 -4.40 26.96
N VAL A 110 11.58 -4.82 26.70
CA VAL A 110 10.36 -4.09 27.04
C VAL A 110 9.30 -5.02 27.61
N PRO A 111 8.44 -4.54 28.54
CA PRO A 111 7.35 -5.37 29.10
C PRO A 111 6.37 -5.82 28.02
N ASP A 112 5.86 -7.04 28.14
CA ASP A 112 4.88 -7.63 27.22
C ASP A 112 3.64 -6.76 27.05
N ALA A 113 3.15 -6.16 28.12
CA ALA A 113 2.02 -5.22 28.08
C ALA A 113 2.23 -4.05 27.12
N VAL A 114 3.48 -3.58 26.94
CA VAL A 114 3.81 -2.51 26.02
C VAL A 114 3.73 -3.01 24.57
N LEU A 115 4.21 -4.22 24.33
CA LEU A 115 4.16 -4.86 23.00
C LEU A 115 2.70 -5.11 22.59
N VAL A 116 1.88 -5.68 23.48
CA VAL A 116 0.46 -5.92 23.26
C VAL A 116 -0.32 -4.62 23.02
N ALA A 117 -0.13 -3.60 23.87
CA ALA A 117 -0.77 -2.31 23.70
C ALA A 117 -0.43 -1.66 22.33
N GLY A 118 0.79 -1.87 21.83
CA GLY A 118 1.22 -1.38 20.52
C GLY A 118 0.45 -1.97 19.34
N LEU A 119 -0.21 -3.12 19.50
CA LEU A 119 -0.97 -3.78 18.44
C LEU A 119 -2.40 -3.25 18.27
N GLN A 120 -2.93 -2.50 19.24
CA GLN A 120 -4.33 -2.03 19.23
C GLN A 120 -4.61 -1.07 18.06
N SER A 121 -3.64 -0.21 17.71
CA SER A 121 -3.78 0.69 16.55
C SER A 121 -3.85 -0.09 15.24
N MET A 122 -3.09 -1.18 15.11
CA MET A 122 -3.11 -2.06 13.95
C MET A 122 -4.45 -2.79 13.83
N ARG A 123 -5.05 -3.23 14.94
CA ARG A 123 -6.38 -3.85 14.96
C ARG A 123 -7.46 -2.88 14.43
N THR A 124 -7.42 -1.63 14.88
CA THR A 124 -8.32 -0.58 14.39
C THR A 124 -8.15 -0.34 12.89
N GLU A 125 -6.91 -0.24 12.42
CA GLU A 125 -6.60 -0.04 11.01
C GLU A 125 -7.06 -1.21 10.13
N ILE A 126 -6.90 -2.46 10.60
CA ILE A 126 -7.41 -3.66 9.91
C ILE A 126 -8.92 -3.57 9.73
N ALA A 127 -9.67 -3.19 10.77
CA ALA A 127 -11.12 -3.05 10.70
C ALA A 127 -11.56 -1.98 9.69
N GLU A 128 -10.87 -0.83 9.67
CA GLU A 128 -11.12 0.23 8.68
C GLU A 128 -10.87 -0.22 7.24
N ILE A 129 -9.76 -0.95 7.01
CA ILE A 129 -9.43 -1.46 5.66
C ILE A 129 -10.46 -2.51 5.24
N ALA A 130 -10.88 -3.40 6.13
CA ALA A 130 -11.89 -4.41 5.86
C ALA A 130 -13.23 -3.78 5.45
N ALA A 131 -13.65 -2.70 6.13
CA ALA A 131 -14.84 -1.94 5.77
C ALA A 131 -14.72 -1.30 4.36
N GLN A 132 -13.55 -0.72 4.03
CA GLN A 132 -13.28 -0.15 2.71
C GLN A 132 -13.31 -1.20 1.59
N LEU A 133 -12.83 -2.42 1.85
CA LEU A 133 -12.91 -3.53 0.89
C LEU A 133 -14.36 -3.93 0.59
N GLY A 134 -15.26 -3.87 1.56
CA GLY A 134 -16.70 -4.09 1.32
C GLY A 134 -17.29 -3.08 0.33
N ALA A 135 -16.95 -1.80 0.48
CA ALA A 135 -17.36 -0.75 -0.45
C ALA A 135 -16.72 -0.91 -1.84
N ALA A 136 -15.46 -1.37 -1.89
CA ALA A 136 -14.74 -1.62 -3.13
C ALA A 136 -15.35 -2.78 -3.94
N ASP A 137 -15.88 -3.82 -3.30
CA ASP A 137 -16.60 -4.91 -3.98
C ASP A 137 -17.89 -4.41 -4.66
N ALA A 138 -18.64 -3.56 -3.97
CA ALA A 138 -19.83 -2.95 -4.56
C ALA A 138 -19.49 -2.06 -5.77
N ALA A 139 -18.35 -1.37 -5.71
CA ALA A 139 -17.85 -0.56 -6.83
C ALA A 139 -17.34 -1.42 -7.99
N ALA A 140 -16.73 -2.58 -7.72
CA ALA A 140 -16.24 -3.51 -8.74
C ALA A 140 -17.36 -4.05 -9.63
N ALA A 141 -18.57 -4.19 -9.12
CA ALA A 141 -19.74 -4.61 -9.90
C ALA A 141 -20.09 -3.63 -11.03
N LYS A 142 -19.68 -2.35 -10.90
CA LYS A 142 -19.91 -1.30 -11.92
C LYS A 142 -18.88 -1.34 -13.06
N VAL A 143 -17.88 -2.22 -12.98
CA VAL A 143 -16.81 -2.37 -13.99
C VAL A 143 -16.75 -3.85 -14.41
N PRO A 144 -17.74 -4.35 -15.21
CA PRO A 144 -17.90 -5.78 -15.46
C PRO A 144 -16.67 -6.48 -16.03
N HIS A 145 -15.91 -5.82 -16.91
CA HIS A 145 -14.69 -6.37 -17.52
C HIS A 145 -13.54 -6.56 -16.51
N MET A 146 -13.56 -5.86 -15.37
CA MET A 146 -12.56 -5.97 -14.30
C MET A 146 -13.09 -6.73 -13.07
N ALA A 147 -14.39 -6.93 -12.94
CA ALA A 147 -15.02 -7.43 -11.72
C ALA A 147 -14.42 -8.76 -11.23
N ARG A 148 -14.09 -9.69 -12.15
CA ARG A 148 -13.46 -10.97 -11.80
C ARG A 148 -12.08 -10.76 -11.14
N TYR A 149 -11.25 -9.92 -11.74
CA TYR A 149 -9.88 -9.68 -11.29
C TYR A 149 -9.83 -8.89 -9.98
N LEU A 150 -10.72 -7.89 -9.84
CA LEU A 150 -10.87 -7.13 -8.60
C LEU A 150 -11.30 -8.05 -7.44
N ARG A 151 -12.26 -8.97 -7.65
CA ARG A 151 -12.64 -9.95 -6.62
C ARG A 151 -11.49 -10.84 -6.18
N LEU A 152 -10.62 -11.27 -7.10
CA LEU A 152 -9.44 -12.07 -6.76
C LEU A 152 -8.46 -11.28 -5.90
N ASN A 153 -8.20 -10.01 -6.25
CA ASN A 153 -7.34 -9.13 -5.47
C ASN A 153 -7.95 -8.81 -4.09
N HIS A 154 -9.24 -8.52 -4.01
CA HIS A 154 -9.92 -8.30 -2.74
C HIS A 154 -9.94 -9.56 -1.87
N ALA A 155 -10.06 -10.74 -2.45
CA ALA A 155 -9.97 -12.00 -1.71
C ALA A 155 -8.57 -12.20 -1.10
N LEU A 156 -7.49 -11.84 -1.81
CA LEU A 156 -6.13 -11.84 -1.26
C LEU A 156 -6.02 -10.82 -0.13
N ALA A 157 -6.51 -9.59 -0.33
CA ALA A 157 -6.45 -8.55 0.69
C ALA A 157 -7.15 -8.98 1.99
N ARG A 158 -8.34 -9.60 1.91
CA ARG A 158 -9.03 -10.15 3.09
C ARG A 158 -8.19 -11.19 3.82
N ARG A 159 -7.62 -12.15 3.09
CA ARG A 159 -6.77 -13.18 3.71
C ARG A 159 -5.55 -12.59 4.42
N ILE A 160 -4.97 -11.52 3.89
CA ILE A 160 -3.87 -10.81 4.53
C ILE A 160 -4.36 -10.16 5.82
N LEU A 161 -5.50 -9.48 5.82
CA LEU A 161 -6.09 -8.86 7.01
C LEU A 161 -6.47 -9.91 8.07
N ASP A 162 -7.09 -11.01 7.65
CA ASP A 162 -7.46 -12.12 8.53
C ASP A 162 -6.22 -12.76 9.18
N ALA A 163 -5.15 -12.95 8.40
CA ALA A 163 -3.89 -13.48 8.93
C ALA A 163 -3.29 -12.55 10.00
N HIS A 164 -3.32 -11.22 9.78
CA HIS A 164 -2.86 -10.26 10.76
C HIS A 164 -3.73 -10.23 12.01
N SER A 165 -5.06 -10.28 11.87
CA SER A 165 -5.98 -10.36 13.01
C SER A 165 -5.72 -11.60 13.85
N THR A 166 -5.62 -12.77 13.20
CA THR A 166 -5.31 -14.05 13.88
C THR A 166 -3.96 -14.00 14.58
N TRP A 167 -2.96 -13.37 13.96
CA TRP A 167 -1.64 -13.21 14.56
C TRP A 167 -1.68 -12.27 15.78
N ILE A 168 -2.42 -11.17 15.74
CA ILE A 168 -2.62 -10.28 16.89
C ILE A 168 -3.28 -11.03 18.04
N ASP A 169 -4.35 -11.79 17.77
CA ASP A 169 -5.04 -12.61 18.79
C ASP A 169 -4.09 -13.65 19.41
N HIS A 170 -3.16 -14.19 18.62
CA HIS A 170 -2.16 -15.12 19.12
C HIS A 170 -1.15 -14.42 20.04
N VAL A 171 -0.60 -13.28 19.61
CA VAL A 171 0.34 -12.50 20.43
C VAL A 171 -0.30 -12.07 21.75
N GLU A 172 -1.54 -11.57 21.72
CA GLU A 172 -2.27 -11.16 22.93
C GLU A 172 -2.48 -12.33 23.90
N ARG A 173 -2.72 -13.52 23.39
CA ARG A 173 -2.89 -14.71 24.21
C ARG A 173 -1.58 -15.17 24.84
N GLU A 174 -0.49 -15.17 24.07
CA GLU A 174 0.83 -15.63 24.54
C GLU A 174 1.48 -14.63 25.52
N LEU A 175 1.32 -13.33 25.28
CA LEU A 175 1.93 -12.27 26.07
C LEU A 175 0.97 -11.62 27.08
N GLY A 176 -0.34 -11.87 26.96
CA GLY A 176 -1.37 -11.28 27.83
C GLY A 176 -1.63 -12.09 29.10
N ASP A 177 -1.12 -13.30 29.22
CA ASP A 177 -1.25 -14.10 30.43
C ASP A 177 -0.18 -13.67 31.46
N PRO A 178 -0.53 -13.16 32.64
CA PRO A 178 0.42 -12.61 33.59
C PRO A 178 1.19 -13.73 34.32
N ALA A 179 1.95 -14.54 33.60
CA ALA A 179 2.75 -15.62 34.17
C ALA A 179 4.01 -15.12 34.91
N GLU A 180 4.41 -13.84 34.76
CA GLU A 180 5.54 -13.28 35.50
C GLU A 180 5.38 -11.76 35.71
N PRO A 181 5.71 -11.21 36.91
CA PRO A 181 5.69 -9.76 37.10
C PRO A 181 6.74 -9.11 36.20
N ALA A 182 6.28 -8.13 35.38
CA ALA A 182 7.14 -7.40 34.49
C ALA A 182 8.39 -6.84 35.20
N PRO A 183 9.58 -6.94 34.62
CA PRO A 183 10.76 -6.26 35.15
C PRO A 183 10.49 -4.77 35.28
N GLU A 184 10.96 -4.17 36.38
CA GLU A 184 10.80 -2.72 36.63
C GLU A 184 11.32 -1.91 35.43
N PRO A 185 10.53 -0.96 34.92
CA PRO A 185 10.98 -0.19 33.75
C PRO A 185 12.29 0.52 34.06
N PRO A 186 13.25 0.54 33.14
CA PRO A 186 14.49 1.29 33.32
C PRO A 186 14.16 2.79 33.54
N PRO A 187 14.94 3.51 34.35
CA PRO A 187 14.71 4.92 34.62
C PRO A 187 14.60 5.71 33.31
N ALA A 188 13.61 6.59 33.24
CA ALA A 188 13.28 7.35 32.04
C ALA A 188 14.54 8.00 31.43
N ALA A 189 14.90 7.55 30.23
CA ALA A 189 16.01 8.16 29.50
C ALA A 189 15.66 9.62 29.16
N PRO A 190 16.61 10.55 29.22
CA PRO A 190 16.36 11.95 28.87
C PRO A 190 15.82 12.03 27.44
N ALA A 191 14.83 12.91 27.25
CA ALA A 191 14.12 13.09 25.99
C ALA A 191 15.08 13.11 24.78
N ARG A 192 15.05 12.06 23.97
CA ARG A 192 15.87 11.98 22.77
C ARG A 192 15.33 12.95 21.73
N ARG A 193 16.22 13.81 21.24
CA ARG A 193 15.99 14.60 20.03
C ARG A 193 15.54 13.66 18.90
N VAL A 194 14.42 13.95 18.31
CA VAL A 194 13.94 13.26 17.10
C VAL A 194 14.98 13.45 16.00
N PHE A 195 15.71 12.39 15.70
CA PHE A 195 16.66 12.39 14.59
C PHE A 195 15.82 12.30 13.30
N ARG A 196 15.60 13.44 12.65
CA ARG A 196 15.11 13.47 11.28
C ARG A 196 16.26 12.97 10.40
N ALA A 197 16.13 11.76 9.87
CA ALA A 197 17.03 11.27 8.83
C ALA A 197 16.98 12.25 7.64
N PRO A 198 18.12 12.71 7.10
CA PRO A 198 18.11 13.46 5.87
C PRO A 198 17.64 12.52 4.76
N PHE A 199 16.61 12.94 4.01
CA PHE A 199 16.28 12.32 2.75
C PHE A 199 17.51 12.47 1.84
N VAL A 200 18.07 11.34 1.41
CA VAL A 200 19.05 11.30 0.34
C VAL A 200 18.27 11.46 -0.96
N ASP A 201 18.61 12.52 -1.72
CA ASP A 201 18.09 12.86 -3.04
C ASP A 201 18.33 11.77 -4.10
#